data_69d93688c0771259718548d3bc11d483
#
_entry.id   69d93688c0771259718548d3bc11d483
#
_cell.length_a   1.000
_cell.length_b   1.000
_cell.length_c   1.000
_cell.angle_alpha   90.00
_cell.angle_beta   90.00
_cell.angle_gamma   90.00
#
_symmetry.space_group_name_H-M   'P 1'
#
loop_
_entity.id
_entity.type
_entity.pdbx_description
1 polymer ?
#
loop_
_entity_poly.entity_id
_entity_poly.type
_entity_poly.pdbx_seq_one_letter_code
_entity_poly.pdbx_strand_id
1 'polypeptide(L)'
;MRLDLTRVFGIAAASIAAVVTCHAGDEQSRARATERLAMLGAAPTGEGLLQAVSLTHRPIAELQVAAGADVNVRDERGRTPLHLAALAQDWDLAASLLAAGADAARADGNGTTPAMIAAYRGHVPTLRALLGRGAPPSAVDRNRHTALHYAIAARQRAAVDALLLHQPDLTAACCEGCDILAHALETHDWRIVEPILARVQGPLAWTDASGGAALAALAAGDGTMLRALFAKHTSPPLAAAGAQPLVAYAIARGDLTQLQLLLECGVDPNTPLVPVPDAAFAGILGENFMRYHAEREPGLTPLMLAAGLRREECLRMLLQRGATRNAFTQGRSKLIALYFACWATSPECIQLLLDNAPPREQLRVEISLDRQQAVLIQNGVPIVTTAISSGRKGFSTRTGEFVVTDKHRTHRSTLYHDAEMPFFMRLSCGDFGMHQGHVPGRPASHGCIRLPAAAARRLFSEVPVGTWVSIRR
;
A
#
# COMPACT_ATOMS: atom_id res chain seq x y z
N MET A 1 -48.12 -32.79 9.84
CA MET A 1 -49.00 -32.32 10.95
C MET A 1 -48.37 -31.01 11.46
N ARG A 2 -48.96 -29.85 11.11
CA ARG A 2 -48.44 -28.56 11.57
C ARG A 2 -48.65 -28.43 13.07
N LEU A 3 -47.61 -28.18 13.85
CA LEU A 3 -47.70 -27.79 15.25
C LEU A 3 -48.55 -26.52 15.35
N ASP A 4 -49.68 -26.58 16.03
CA ASP A 4 -50.50 -25.38 16.30
C ASP A 4 -49.87 -24.58 17.43
N LEU A 5 -48.97 -23.66 17.03
CA LEU A 5 -48.16 -22.86 17.92
C LEU A 5 -48.98 -21.85 18.74
N THR A 6 -50.24 -21.57 18.36
CA THR A 6 -51.11 -20.64 19.10
C THR A 6 -51.52 -21.15 20.49
N ARG A 7 -51.48 -22.46 20.73
CA ARG A 7 -51.71 -23.07 22.05
C ARG A 7 -50.50 -23.11 22.97
N VAL A 8 -49.28 -22.90 22.41
CA VAL A 8 -48.01 -22.99 23.15
C VAL A 8 -47.69 -21.70 23.89
N PHE A 9 -48.22 -20.54 23.46
CA PHE A 9 -47.91 -19.23 24.05
C PHE A 9 -48.55 -18.95 25.43
N GLY A 10 -49.40 -19.82 25.94
CA GLY A 10 -50.15 -19.60 27.18
C GLY A 10 -49.54 -20.20 28.45
N ILE A 11 -48.51 -21.05 28.40
CA ILE A 11 -47.96 -21.73 29.56
C ILE A 11 -46.56 -21.25 29.89
N ALA A 12 -46.52 -20.29 30.78
CA ALA A 12 -45.50 -19.93 31.75
C ALA A 12 -44.03 -20.11 31.39
N ALA A 13 -43.37 -18.97 31.14
CA ALA A 13 -41.91 -18.79 31.11
C ALA A 13 -41.19 -19.15 32.45
N ALA A 14 -41.92 -19.48 33.51
CA ALA A 14 -41.36 -19.62 34.86
C ALA A 14 -40.84 -21.03 35.23
N SER A 15 -41.10 -22.06 34.39
CA SER A 15 -40.71 -23.44 34.74
C SER A 15 -39.58 -24.06 33.91
N ILE A 16 -39.00 -23.29 32.96
CA ILE A 16 -38.04 -23.84 31.96
C ILE A 16 -36.59 -23.73 32.44
N ALA A 17 -36.29 -22.87 33.40
CA ALA A 17 -34.92 -22.61 33.85
C ALA A 17 -34.21 -23.77 34.63
N ALA A 18 -34.90 -24.85 34.91
CA ALA A 18 -34.39 -25.95 35.77
C ALA A 18 -33.98 -27.23 35.01
N VAL A 19 -33.79 -27.20 33.67
CA VAL A 19 -33.57 -28.44 32.88
C VAL A 19 -32.23 -28.51 32.16
N VAL A 20 -31.24 -27.83 32.55
CA VAL A 20 -30.01 -27.70 31.70
C VAL A 20 -28.85 -28.61 32.08
N THR A 21 -29.09 -29.78 32.68
CA THR A 21 -28.02 -30.78 32.74
C THR A 21 -28.58 -32.18 32.46
N CYS A 22 -29.04 -32.39 31.21
CA CYS A 22 -29.30 -33.73 30.72
C CYS A 22 -28.13 -34.20 29.86
N HIS A 23 -27.31 -35.08 30.36
CA HIS A 23 -26.41 -35.90 29.55
C HIS A 23 -27.26 -36.82 28.68
N ALA A 24 -27.04 -36.81 27.36
CA ALA A 24 -27.66 -37.73 26.43
C ALA A 24 -27.27 -39.18 26.82
N GLY A 25 -28.13 -39.89 27.53
CA GLY A 25 -27.82 -41.24 27.98
C GLY A 25 -28.72 -41.74 29.12
N ASP A 26 -29.42 -40.86 29.83
CA ASP A 26 -30.31 -41.28 30.91
C ASP A 26 -31.72 -41.52 30.38
N GLU A 27 -32.16 -42.78 30.41
CA GLU A 27 -33.49 -43.25 29.93
C GLU A 27 -34.64 -42.50 30.62
N GLN A 28 -34.46 -42.11 31.87
CA GLN A 28 -35.41 -41.37 32.67
C GLN A 28 -35.56 -39.90 32.23
N SER A 29 -34.46 -39.28 31.83
CA SER A 29 -34.44 -37.92 31.26
C SER A 29 -35.14 -37.89 29.90
N ARG A 30 -34.88 -38.91 29.07
CA ARG A 30 -35.52 -39.09 27.75
C ARG A 30 -37.02 -39.28 27.87
N ALA A 31 -37.51 -40.11 28.82
CA ALA A 31 -38.93 -40.33 29.09
C ALA A 31 -39.62 -39.03 29.52
N ARG A 32 -39.01 -38.26 30.42
CA ARG A 32 -39.53 -36.95 30.86
C ARG A 32 -39.60 -35.92 29.73
N ALA A 33 -38.60 -35.86 28.86
CA ALA A 33 -38.59 -34.97 27.70
C ALA A 33 -39.72 -35.36 26.71
N THR A 34 -39.92 -36.64 26.46
CA THR A 34 -40.99 -37.17 25.60
C THR A 34 -42.39 -36.84 26.16
N GLU A 35 -42.61 -37.03 27.48
CA GLU A 35 -43.84 -36.66 28.16
C GLU A 35 -44.14 -35.15 28.03
N ARG A 36 -43.15 -34.30 28.24
CA ARG A 36 -43.28 -32.84 28.05
C ARG A 36 -43.63 -32.44 26.63
N LEU A 37 -43.01 -33.06 25.62
CA LEU A 37 -43.37 -32.85 24.22
C LEU A 37 -44.82 -33.29 23.93
N ALA A 38 -45.25 -34.42 24.48
CA ALA A 38 -46.63 -34.90 24.35
C ALA A 38 -47.65 -33.93 24.95
N MET A 39 -47.32 -33.31 26.10
CA MET A 39 -48.16 -32.26 26.70
C MET A 39 -48.28 -31.02 25.82
N LEU A 40 -47.28 -30.74 24.96
CA LEU A 40 -47.30 -29.67 23.97
C LEU A 40 -47.91 -30.10 22.63
N GLY A 41 -48.44 -31.33 22.55
CA GLY A 41 -49.01 -31.89 21.32
C GLY A 41 -47.98 -32.24 20.25
N ALA A 42 -46.72 -32.44 20.66
CA ALA A 42 -45.59 -32.73 19.77
C ALA A 42 -45.05 -34.15 20.04
N ALA A 43 -44.50 -34.78 19.01
CA ALA A 43 -43.71 -36.01 19.11
C ALA A 43 -42.22 -35.75 18.91
N PRO A 44 -41.34 -36.59 19.47
CA PRO A 44 -39.89 -36.48 19.23
C PRO A 44 -39.56 -36.94 17.81
N THR A 45 -39.50 -35.98 16.88
CA THR A 45 -39.24 -36.25 15.48
C THR A 45 -38.16 -35.32 14.94
N GLY A 46 -37.37 -35.77 13.97
CA GLY A 46 -36.38 -34.94 13.31
C GLY A 46 -37.01 -33.72 12.62
N GLU A 47 -38.22 -33.89 12.03
CA GLU A 47 -38.98 -32.80 11.41
C GLU A 47 -39.41 -31.73 12.44
N GLY A 48 -39.89 -32.20 13.61
CA GLY A 48 -40.22 -31.33 14.74
C GLY A 48 -39.02 -30.56 15.26
N LEU A 49 -37.84 -31.20 15.29
CA LEU A 49 -36.59 -30.55 15.64
C LEU A 49 -36.21 -29.48 14.61
N LEU A 50 -36.23 -29.79 13.30
CA LEU A 50 -35.99 -28.81 12.23
C LEU A 50 -36.91 -27.60 12.32
N GLN A 51 -38.20 -27.85 12.54
CA GLN A 51 -39.20 -26.79 12.69
C GLN A 51 -38.91 -25.93 13.92
N ALA A 52 -38.61 -26.54 15.07
CA ALA A 52 -38.31 -25.81 16.30
C ALA A 52 -37.07 -24.92 16.13
N VAL A 53 -35.99 -25.43 15.49
CA VAL A 53 -34.79 -24.69 15.25
C VAL A 53 -34.99 -23.56 14.21
N SER A 54 -35.75 -23.84 13.14
CA SER A 54 -36.06 -22.84 12.10
C SER A 54 -36.88 -21.66 12.63
N LEU A 55 -37.73 -21.90 13.62
CA LEU A 55 -38.54 -20.90 14.30
C LEU A 55 -37.84 -20.27 15.51
N THR A 56 -36.56 -20.62 15.76
CA THR A 56 -35.78 -20.16 16.92
C THR A 56 -36.40 -20.48 18.28
N HIS A 57 -37.21 -21.54 18.36
CA HIS A 57 -37.81 -22.03 19.60
C HIS A 57 -36.88 -22.98 20.35
N ARG A 58 -35.83 -22.43 20.91
CA ARG A 58 -34.77 -23.17 21.61
C ARG A 58 -35.29 -24.15 22.64
N PRO A 59 -36.23 -23.79 23.53
CA PRO A 59 -36.71 -24.74 24.54
C PRO A 59 -37.37 -25.99 23.93
N ILE A 60 -38.09 -25.83 22.82
CA ILE A 60 -38.70 -26.98 22.12
C ILE A 60 -37.62 -27.81 21.42
N ALA A 61 -36.65 -27.15 20.79
CA ALA A 61 -35.51 -27.81 20.14
C ALA A 61 -34.70 -28.64 21.15
N GLU A 62 -34.40 -28.10 22.33
CA GLU A 62 -33.70 -28.80 23.41
C GLU A 62 -34.52 -30.01 23.92
N LEU A 63 -35.85 -29.89 24.06
CA LEU A 63 -36.74 -31.00 24.41
C LEU A 63 -36.72 -32.08 23.32
N GLN A 64 -36.76 -31.72 22.04
CA GLN A 64 -36.66 -32.66 20.92
C GLN A 64 -35.34 -33.44 20.96
N VAL A 65 -34.22 -32.73 21.17
CA VAL A 65 -32.89 -33.35 21.30
C VAL A 65 -32.87 -34.31 22.52
N ALA A 66 -33.33 -33.85 23.68
CA ALA A 66 -33.39 -34.67 24.90
C ALA A 66 -34.28 -35.89 24.77
N ALA A 67 -35.40 -35.82 24.02
CA ALA A 67 -36.28 -36.91 23.72
C ALA A 67 -35.72 -37.90 22.67
N GLY A 68 -34.53 -37.59 22.08
CA GLY A 68 -33.88 -38.47 21.13
C GLY A 68 -34.36 -38.34 19.69
N ALA A 69 -34.85 -37.15 19.31
CA ALA A 69 -35.13 -36.86 17.91
C ALA A 69 -33.85 -37.00 17.06
N ASP A 70 -34.01 -37.40 15.78
CA ASP A 70 -32.84 -37.47 14.86
C ASP A 70 -32.27 -36.07 14.64
N VAL A 71 -31.04 -35.86 15.13
CA VAL A 71 -30.31 -34.59 15.04
C VAL A 71 -29.63 -34.37 13.66
N ASN A 72 -29.65 -35.42 12.79
CA ASN A 72 -29.00 -35.40 11.47
C ASN A 72 -30.01 -35.29 10.32
N VAL A 73 -31.29 -35.07 10.62
CA VAL A 73 -32.36 -34.85 9.64
C VAL A 73 -32.01 -33.63 8.75
N ARG A 74 -32.52 -33.64 7.53
CA ARG A 74 -32.24 -32.58 6.54
C ARG A 74 -33.51 -31.89 6.06
N ASP A 75 -33.47 -30.59 5.92
CA ASP A 75 -34.52 -29.84 5.25
C ASP A 75 -34.38 -29.93 3.69
N GLU A 76 -35.29 -29.29 2.97
CA GLU A 76 -35.31 -29.26 1.49
C GLU A 76 -34.01 -28.68 0.87
N ARG A 77 -33.29 -27.87 1.61
CA ARG A 77 -32.00 -27.30 1.21
C ARG A 77 -30.82 -28.18 1.65
N GLY A 78 -31.06 -29.32 2.23
CA GLY A 78 -30.07 -30.23 2.76
C GLY A 78 -29.41 -29.76 4.07
N ARG A 79 -29.95 -28.73 4.73
CA ARG A 79 -29.42 -28.20 6.00
C ARG A 79 -29.88 -29.10 7.15
N THR A 80 -28.99 -29.36 8.09
CA THR A 80 -29.32 -30.08 9.36
C THR A 80 -29.69 -29.06 10.45
N PRO A 81 -30.26 -29.52 11.59
CA PRO A 81 -30.50 -28.67 12.75
C PRO A 81 -29.24 -27.90 13.18
N LEU A 82 -28.04 -28.50 13.05
CA LEU A 82 -26.76 -27.87 13.37
C LEU A 82 -26.44 -26.67 12.45
N HIS A 83 -26.76 -26.77 11.15
CA HIS A 83 -26.66 -25.64 10.22
C HIS A 83 -27.61 -24.51 10.63
N LEU A 84 -28.85 -24.83 10.95
CA LEU A 84 -29.86 -23.84 11.32
C LEU A 84 -29.51 -23.15 12.64
N ALA A 85 -29.04 -23.90 13.64
CA ALA A 85 -28.54 -23.33 14.91
C ALA A 85 -27.35 -22.37 14.69
N ALA A 86 -26.37 -22.77 13.85
CA ALA A 86 -25.24 -21.95 13.51
C ALA A 86 -25.64 -20.67 12.73
N LEU A 87 -26.57 -20.75 11.79
CA LEU A 87 -27.13 -19.61 11.05
C LEU A 87 -27.89 -18.66 11.97
N ALA A 88 -28.65 -19.17 12.92
CA ALA A 88 -29.36 -18.41 13.95
C ALA A 88 -28.43 -17.86 15.04
N GLN A 89 -27.15 -18.24 15.03
CA GLN A 89 -26.19 -17.95 16.08
C GLN A 89 -26.57 -18.46 17.47
N ASP A 90 -27.40 -19.49 17.53
CA ASP A 90 -27.71 -20.20 18.79
C ASP A 90 -26.61 -21.23 19.07
N TRP A 91 -25.51 -20.75 19.63
CA TRP A 91 -24.31 -21.55 19.86
C TRP A 91 -24.47 -22.58 20.97
N ASP A 92 -25.36 -22.32 21.92
CA ASP A 92 -25.65 -23.28 23.00
C ASP A 92 -26.46 -24.45 22.45
N LEU A 93 -27.43 -24.17 21.60
CA LEU A 93 -28.18 -25.23 20.89
C LEU A 93 -27.23 -26.00 19.97
N ALA A 94 -26.31 -25.31 19.25
CA ALA A 94 -25.33 -25.99 18.44
C ALA A 94 -24.43 -26.91 19.28
N ALA A 95 -24.04 -26.50 20.49
CA ALA A 95 -23.25 -27.33 21.41
C ALA A 95 -24.07 -28.53 21.89
N SER A 96 -25.39 -28.37 22.21
CA SER A 96 -26.30 -29.43 22.59
C SER A 96 -26.52 -30.46 21.47
N LEU A 97 -26.68 -29.98 20.23
CA LEU A 97 -26.79 -30.85 19.04
C LEU A 97 -25.51 -31.65 18.81
N LEU A 98 -24.34 -31.00 18.94
CA LEU A 98 -23.03 -31.69 18.85
C LEU A 98 -22.89 -32.75 19.97
N ALA A 99 -23.31 -32.45 21.20
CA ALA A 99 -23.30 -33.40 22.28
C ALA A 99 -24.24 -34.61 22.04
N ALA A 100 -25.36 -34.37 21.37
CA ALA A 100 -26.31 -35.41 20.97
C ALA A 100 -25.89 -36.22 19.72
N GLY A 101 -24.70 -35.98 19.15
CA GLY A 101 -24.16 -36.74 18.01
C GLY A 101 -24.51 -36.16 16.65
N ALA A 102 -24.77 -34.86 16.56
CA ALA A 102 -24.88 -34.20 15.26
C ALA A 102 -23.59 -34.35 14.47
N ASP A 103 -23.70 -34.69 13.18
CA ASP A 103 -22.56 -34.84 12.26
C ASP A 103 -21.96 -33.48 11.94
N ALA A 104 -20.77 -33.24 12.50
CA ALA A 104 -20.01 -31.97 12.35
C ALA A 104 -19.49 -31.77 10.91
N ALA A 105 -19.31 -32.84 10.14
CA ALA A 105 -18.76 -32.81 8.78
C ALA A 105 -19.84 -32.62 7.71
N ARG A 106 -21.12 -32.72 8.06
CA ARG A 106 -22.22 -32.69 7.10
C ARG A 106 -22.28 -31.36 6.36
N ALA A 107 -22.33 -31.43 5.03
CA ALA A 107 -22.55 -30.27 4.17
C ALA A 107 -24.02 -30.14 3.77
N ASP A 108 -24.51 -28.93 3.60
CA ASP A 108 -25.84 -28.64 3.04
C ASP A 108 -25.88 -28.83 1.50
N GLY A 109 -26.99 -28.49 0.88
CA GLY A 109 -27.19 -28.60 -0.57
C GLY A 109 -26.24 -27.71 -1.40
N ASN A 110 -25.59 -26.73 -0.81
CA ASN A 110 -24.58 -25.85 -1.44
C ASN A 110 -23.14 -26.27 -1.10
N GLY A 111 -22.92 -27.32 -0.35
CA GLY A 111 -21.63 -27.71 0.14
C GLY A 111 -21.18 -26.96 1.40
N THR A 112 -22.02 -26.05 1.92
CA THR A 112 -21.71 -25.28 3.13
C THR A 112 -21.72 -26.19 4.35
N THR A 113 -20.69 -26.13 5.19
CA THR A 113 -20.60 -26.89 6.44
C THR A 113 -20.89 -25.99 7.65
N PRO A 114 -21.31 -26.57 8.82
CA PRO A 114 -21.42 -25.80 10.04
C PRO A 114 -20.15 -25.07 10.45
N ALA A 115 -18.96 -25.63 10.11
CA ALA A 115 -17.66 -25.01 10.36
C ALA A 115 -17.47 -23.73 9.54
N MET A 116 -17.92 -23.69 8.28
CA MET A 116 -17.89 -22.49 7.44
C MET A 116 -18.74 -21.37 8.04
N ILE A 117 -19.94 -21.72 8.54
CA ILE A 117 -20.84 -20.75 9.19
C ILE A 117 -20.23 -20.22 10.49
N ALA A 118 -19.69 -21.10 11.35
CA ALA A 118 -19.05 -20.71 12.60
C ALA A 118 -17.81 -19.84 12.35
N ALA A 119 -17.03 -20.15 11.29
CA ALA A 119 -15.87 -19.38 10.87
C ALA A 119 -16.25 -17.97 10.41
N TYR A 120 -17.27 -17.87 9.54
CA TYR A 120 -17.80 -16.57 9.08
C TYR A 120 -18.32 -15.71 10.23
N ARG A 121 -19.02 -16.34 11.19
CA ARG A 121 -19.56 -15.64 12.39
C ARG A 121 -18.49 -15.35 13.45
N GLY A 122 -17.30 -15.94 13.33
CA GLY A 122 -16.21 -15.77 14.28
C GLY A 122 -16.41 -16.48 15.61
N HIS A 123 -17.34 -17.46 15.70
CA HIS A 123 -17.59 -18.16 16.96
C HIS A 123 -16.60 -19.30 17.17
N VAL A 124 -15.44 -18.95 17.72
CA VAL A 124 -14.29 -19.85 17.92
C VAL A 124 -14.62 -21.09 18.78
N PRO A 125 -15.39 -21.00 19.88
CA PRO A 125 -15.70 -22.19 20.68
C PRO A 125 -16.41 -23.27 19.87
N THR A 126 -17.47 -22.93 19.13
CA THR A 126 -18.18 -23.89 18.27
C THR A 126 -17.31 -24.36 17.12
N LEU A 127 -16.53 -23.47 16.49
CA LEU A 127 -15.59 -23.86 15.43
C LEU A 127 -14.59 -24.91 15.91
N ARG A 128 -13.99 -24.73 17.08
CA ARG A 128 -13.09 -25.73 17.69
C ARG A 128 -13.81 -27.03 18.02
N ALA A 129 -15.03 -26.97 18.54
CA ALA A 129 -15.83 -28.15 18.84
C ALA A 129 -16.14 -28.95 17.55
N LEU A 130 -16.47 -28.29 16.45
CA LEU A 130 -16.71 -28.90 15.14
C LEU A 130 -15.45 -29.58 14.61
N LEU A 131 -14.31 -28.85 14.60
CA LEU A 131 -13.03 -29.38 14.14
C LEU A 131 -12.56 -30.57 15.00
N GLY A 132 -12.70 -30.46 16.33
CA GLY A 132 -12.38 -31.56 17.27
C GLY A 132 -13.26 -32.78 17.11
N ARG A 133 -14.44 -32.69 16.46
CA ARG A 133 -15.32 -33.80 16.12
C ARG A 133 -15.17 -34.29 14.68
N GLY A 134 -14.12 -33.88 14.00
CA GLY A 134 -13.76 -34.36 12.67
C GLY A 134 -14.37 -33.58 11.52
N ALA A 135 -14.90 -32.36 11.74
CA ALA A 135 -15.24 -31.50 10.61
C ALA A 135 -13.98 -31.23 9.78
N PRO A 136 -13.98 -31.52 8.47
CA PRO A 136 -12.79 -31.34 7.63
C PRO A 136 -12.49 -29.84 7.44
N PRO A 137 -11.29 -29.36 7.82
CA PRO A 137 -10.95 -27.94 7.73
C PRO A 137 -10.83 -27.44 6.28
N SER A 138 -10.58 -28.37 5.34
CA SER A 138 -10.44 -28.09 3.91
C SER A 138 -11.70 -28.47 3.09
N ALA A 139 -12.84 -28.75 3.72
CA ALA A 139 -14.09 -28.91 2.99
C ALA A 139 -14.38 -27.67 2.14
N VAL A 140 -14.94 -27.88 0.95
CA VAL A 140 -15.25 -26.80 0.01
C VAL A 140 -16.76 -26.76 -0.28
N ASP A 141 -17.29 -25.56 -0.43
CA ASP A 141 -18.64 -25.33 -0.95
C ASP A 141 -18.67 -25.37 -2.50
N ARG A 142 -19.82 -25.06 -3.10
CA ARG A 142 -19.98 -25.00 -4.56
C ARG A 142 -19.08 -23.98 -5.23
N ASN A 143 -18.69 -22.92 -4.52
CA ASN A 143 -17.78 -21.88 -5.00
C ASN A 143 -16.32 -22.21 -4.67
N ARG A 144 -16.03 -23.43 -4.18
CA ARG A 144 -14.72 -23.86 -3.73
C ARG A 144 -14.18 -23.07 -2.54
N HIS A 145 -15.03 -22.35 -1.80
CA HIS A 145 -14.61 -21.69 -0.57
C HIS A 145 -14.51 -22.68 0.59
N THR A 146 -13.43 -22.59 1.36
CA THR A 146 -13.22 -23.33 2.61
C THR A 146 -13.68 -22.48 3.81
N ALA A 147 -13.72 -23.08 4.99
CA ALA A 147 -13.97 -22.34 6.23
C ALA A 147 -12.98 -21.19 6.44
N LEU A 148 -11.73 -21.34 5.96
CA LEU A 148 -10.70 -20.31 6.03
C LEU A 148 -11.03 -19.12 5.13
N HIS A 149 -11.54 -19.32 3.90
CA HIS A 149 -12.02 -18.21 3.05
C HIS A 149 -13.14 -17.42 3.75
N TYR A 150 -14.08 -18.11 4.38
CA TYR A 150 -15.17 -17.47 5.12
C TYR A 150 -14.68 -16.66 6.33
N ALA A 151 -13.69 -17.17 7.08
CA ALA A 151 -13.08 -16.45 8.21
C ALA A 151 -12.34 -15.19 7.74
N ILE A 152 -11.61 -15.28 6.62
CA ILE A 152 -10.88 -14.18 6.01
C ILE A 152 -11.85 -13.10 5.52
N ALA A 153 -12.86 -13.47 4.72
CA ALA A 153 -13.85 -12.55 4.18
C ALA A 153 -14.60 -11.77 5.29
N ALA A 154 -14.88 -12.44 6.41
CA ALA A 154 -15.52 -11.84 7.58
C ALA A 154 -14.53 -11.15 8.55
N ARG A 155 -13.21 -11.13 8.22
CA ARG A 155 -12.16 -10.56 9.07
C ARG A 155 -12.09 -11.12 10.48
N GLN A 156 -12.40 -12.40 10.65
CA GLN A 156 -12.45 -13.10 11.93
C GLN A 156 -11.07 -13.68 12.30
N ARG A 157 -10.15 -12.84 12.78
CA ARG A 157 -8.78 -13.24 13.14
C ARG A 157 -8.72 -14.48 14.00
N ALA A 158 -9.50 -14.53 15.08
CA ALA A 158 -9.47 -15.65 16.01
C ALA A 158 -9.95 -16.97 15.38
N ALA A 159 -10.88 -16.90 14.39
CA ALA A 159 -11.30 -18.05 13.62
C ALA A 159 -10.22 -18.50 12.63
N VAL A 160 -9.52 -17.55 12.00
CA VAL A 160 -8.35 -17.84 11.14
C VAL A 160 -7.30 -18.59 11.96
N ASP A 161 -6.90 -18.07 13.13
CA ASP A 161 -5.91 -18.71 14.00
C ASP A 161 -6.34 -20.13 14.41
N ALA A 162 -7.64 -20.31 14.77
CA ALA A 162 -8.18 -21.62 15.13
C ALA A 162 -8.12 -22.62 13.98
N LEU A 163 -8.49 -22.21 12.76
CA LEU A 163 -8.43 -23.04 11.55
C LEU A 163 -7.00 -23.43 11.19
N LEU A 164 -6.07 -22.49 11.28
CA LEU A 164 -4.67 -22.73 10.96
C LEU A 164 -3.99 -23.76 11.88
N LEU A 165 -4.50 -24.01 13.07
CA LEU A 165 -4.01 -25.07 13.96
C LEU A 165 -4.33 -26.48 13.43
N HIS A 166 -5.33 -26.61 12.55
CA HIS A 166 -5.77 -27.88 11.95
C HIS A 166 -5.18 -28.13 10.57
N GLN A 167 -4.10 -27.40 10.19
CA GLN A 167 -3.36 -27.57 8.93
C GLN A 167 -4.28 -27.56 7.69
N PRO A 168 -5.07 -26.51 7.45
CA PRO A 168 -5.90 -26.43 6.26
C PRO A 168 -5.03 -26.35 5.02
N ASP A 169 -5.58 -26.78 3.88
CA ASP A 169 -4.91 -26.59 2.58
C ASP A 169 -4.89 -25.10 2.22
N LEU A 170 -3.70 -24.49 2.28
CA LEU A 170 -3.50 -23.08 1.93
C LEU A 170 -3.42 -22.84 0.41
N THR A 171 -3.27 -23.92 -0.38
CA THR A 171 -3.24 -23.85 -1.85
C THR A 171 -4.64 -24.00 -2.47
N ALA A 172 -5.67 -24.20 -1.64
CA ALA A 172 -7.04 -24.30 -2.10
C ALA A 172 -7.44 -22.99 -2.83
N ALA A 173 -7.63 -23.09 -4.14
CA ALA A 173 -8.10 -21.97 -4.96
C ALA A 173 -9.61 -21.94 -5.01
N CYS A 174 -10.21 -20.76 -4.85
CA CYS A 174 -11.65 -20.53 -5.07
C CYS A 174 -11.99 -20.52 -6.58
N CYS A 175 -13.26 -20.35 -6.91
CA CYS A 175 -13.76 -20.33 -8.29
C CYS A 175 -13.11 -19.22 -9.16
N GLU A 176 -12.61 -18.15 -8.57
CA GLU A 176 -11.92 -17.05 -9.25
C GLU A 176 -10.41 -17.31 -9.42
N GLY A 177 -9.91 -18.47 -8.99
CA GLY A 177 -8.49 -18.83 -9.09
C GLY A 177 -7.58 -18.19 -8.04
N CYS A 178 -8.14 -17.45 -7.08
CA CYS A 178 -7.41 -16.89 -5.94
C CYS A 178 -7.14 -17.97 -4.90
N ASP A 179 -5.90 -18.10 -4.45
CA ASP A 179 -5.57 -18.92 -3.29
C ASP A 179 -5.90 -18.22 -1.97
N ILE A 180 -5.75 -18.93 -0.87
CA ILE A 180 -6.00 -18.41 0.49
C ILE A 180 -5.18 -17.16 0.78
N LEU A 181 -3.90 -17.12 0.35
CA LEU A 181 -3.03 -15.98 0.59
C LEU A 181 -3.46 -14.76 -0.22
N ALA A 182 -3.80 -14.94 -1.51
CA ALA A 182 -4.30 -13.86 -2.34
C ALA A 182 -5.57 -13.24 -1.74
N HIS A 183 -6.52 -14.09 -1.32
CA HIS A 183 -7.75 -13.64 -0.68
C HIS A 183 -7.49 -12.90 0.66
N ALA A 184 -6.51 -13.35 1.44
CA ALA A 184 -6.10 -12.64 2.66
C ALA A 184 -5.47 -11.28 2.36
N LEU A 185 -4.60 -11.20 1.33
CA LEU A 185 -3.95 -9.97 0.91
C LEU A 185 -4.94 -8.89 0.45
N GLU A 186 -6.03 -9.29 -0.22
CA GLU A 186 -7.11 -8.39 -0.62
C GLU A 186 -7.84 -7.72 0.55
N THR A 187 -7.79 -8.32 1.75
CA THR A 187 -8.37 -7.69 2.95
C THR A 187 -7.61 -6.45 3.40
N HIS A 188 -6.34 -6.31 3.01
CA HIS A 188 -5.39 -5.30 3.49
C HIS A 188 -5.29 -5.24 5.03
N ASP A 189 -5.61 -6.33 5.72
CA ASP A 189 -5.51 -6.46 7.17
C ASP A 189 -4.33 -7.35 7.54
N TRP A 190 -3.24 -6.72 8.02
CA TRP A 190 -2.03 -7.45 8.42
C TRP A 190 -2.32 -8.54 9.46
N ARG A 191 -3.27 -8.31 10.35
CA ARG A 191 -3.64 -9.27 11.38
C ARG A 191 -4.21 -10.57 10.81
N ILE A 192 -4.78 -10.53 9.62
CA ILE A 192 -5.27 -11.69 8.87
C ILE A 192 -4.15 -12.29 8.03
N VAL A 193 -3.34 -11.45 7.36
CA VAL A 193 -2.29 -11.87 6.43
C VAL A 193 -1.14 -12.58 7.15
N GLU A 194 -0.65 -12.00 8.25
CA GLU A 194 0.53 -12.49 8.98
C GLU A 194 0.51 -13.98 9.32
N PRO A 195 -0.53 -14.53 9.97
CA PRO A 195 -0.55 -15.93 10.36
C PRO A 195 -0.62 -16.88 9.16
N ILE A 196 -1.19 -16.45 8.06
CA ILE A 196 -1.27 -17.22 6.81
C ILE A 196 0.10 -17.18 6.12
N LEU A 197 0.66 -15.98 5.92
CA LEU A 197 1.97 -15.78 5.29
C LEU A 197 3.09 -16.54 6.03
N ALA A 198 3.02 -16.58 7.37
CA ALA A 198 4.00 -17.32 8.18
C ALA A 198 3.99 -18.85 7.90
N ARG A 199 2.86 -19.40 7.45
CA ARG A 199 2.69 -20.85 7.16
C ARG A 199 2.93 -21.24 5.70
N VAL A 200 2.91 -20.27 4.79
CA VAL A 200 3.23 -20.53 3.38
C VAL A 200 4.69 -20.96 3.28
N GLN A 201 4.94 -22.09 2.63
CA GLN A 201 6.26 -22.65 2.44
C GLN A 201 6.92 -22.15 1.15
N GLY A 202 8.23 -21.87 1.22
CA GLY A 202 9.02 -21.45 0.08
C GLY A 202 8.82 -20.00 -0.34
N PRO A 203 9.57 -19.59 -1.38
CA PRO A 203 9.50 -18.24 -1.93
C PRO A 203 8.25 -18.07 -2.80
N LEU A 204 7.68 -16.87 -2.77
CA LEU A 204 6.50 -16.49 -3.53
C LEU A 204 6.87 -15.65 -4.77
N ALA A 205 6.10 -15.78 -5.82
CA ALA A 205 6.10 -14.81 -6.91
C ALA A 205 5.16 -13.65 -6.58
N TRP A 206 5.50 -12.45 -7.06
CA TRP A 206 4.60 -11.31 -6.93
C TRP A 206 3.35 -11.50 -7.80
N THR A 207 2.21 -11.21 -7.21
CA THR A 207 0.90 -11.21 -7.85
C THR A 207 0.26 -9.82 -7.71
N ASP A 208 -0.83 -9.55 -8.43
CA ASP A 208 -1.57 -8.29 -8.27
C ASP A 208 -2.06 -8.11 -6.83
N ALA A 209 -2.48 -9.18 -6.16
CA ALA A 209 -2.90 -9.15 -4.76
C ALA A 209 -1.75 -8.77 -3.82
N SER A 210 -0.55 -9.35 -3.99
CA SER A 210 0.61 -8.99 -3.16
C SER A 210 1.13 -7.58 -3.45
N GLY A 211 1.08 -7.14 -4.71
CA GLY A 211 1.40 -5.77 -5.11
C GLY A 211 0.41 -4.76 -4.52
N GLY A 212 -0.89 -5.04 -4.59
CA GLY A 212 -1.96 -4.24 -3.98
C GLY A 212 -1.82 -4.14 -2.46
N ALA A 213 -1.53 -5.26 -1.79
CA ALA A 213 -1.30 -5.29 -0.35
C ALA A 213 -0.06 -4.49 0.07
N ALA A 214 1.04 -4.58 -0.71
CA ALA A 214 2.24 -3.78 -0.47
C ALA A 214 1.96 -2.27 -0.64
N LEU A 215 1.18 -1.89 -1.65
CA LEU A 215 0.76 -0.49 -1.85
C LEU A 215 -0.14 0.01 -0.71
N ALA A 216 -1.07 -0.82 -0.23
CA ALA A 216 -1.92 -0.50 0.91
C ALA A 216 -1.12 -0.37 2.21
N ALA A 217 -0.15 -1.27 2.45
CA ALA A 217 0.78 -1.19 3.57
C ALA A 217 1.62 0.09 3.52
N LEU A 218 2.11 0.45 2.32
CA LEU A 218 2.82 1.70 2.08
C LEU A 218 1.93 2.92 2.38
N ALA A 219 0.67 2.88 1.97
CA ALA A 219 -0.28 3.96 2.24
C ALA A 219 -0.60 4.12 3.73
N ALA A 220 -0.64 3.00 4.46
CA ALA A 220 -0.90 2.96 5.90
C ALA A 220 0.34 3.20 6.77
N GLY A 221 1.56 3.21 6.19
CA GLY A 221 2.81 3.28 6.94
C GLY A 221 3.18 1.97 7.66
N ASP A 222 2.60 0.84 7.24
CA ASP A 222 2.85 -0.47 7.87
C ASP A 222 4.14 -1.11 7.34
N GLY A 223 5.26 -0.69 7.94
CA GLY A 223 6.58 -1.24 7.61
C GLY A 223 6.75 -2.72 7.98
N THR A 224 5.96 -3.25 8.91
CA THR A 224 6.03 -4.65 9.32
C THR A 224 5.48 -5.56 8.23
N MET A 225 4.32 -5.21 7.70
CA MET A 225 3.71 -5.90 6.56
C MET A 225 4.62 -5.84 5.33
N LEU A 226 5.18 -4.68 5.01
CA LEU A 226 6.10 -4.52 3.88
C LEU A 226 7.31 -5.44 4.01
N ARG A 227 8.03 -5.44 5.15
CA ARG A 227 9.18 -6.32 5.36
C ARG A 227 8.81 -7.79 5.22
N ALA A 228 7.68 -8.22 5.76
CA ALA A 228 7.24 -9.61 5.70
C ALA A 228 6.89 -10.04 4.28
N LEU A 229 6.22 -9.18 3.50
CA LEU A 229 5.93 -9.43 2.09
C LEU A 229 7.23 -9.56 1.29
N PHE A 230 8.17 -8.62 1.43
CA PHE A 230 9.45 -8.65 0.73
C PHE A 230 10.31 -9.84 1.14
N ALA A 231 10.29 -10.24 2.42
CA ALA A 231 11.05 -11.40 2.89
C ALA A 231 10.59 -12.73 2.29
N LYS A 232 9.34 -12.84 1.86
CA LYS A 232 8.76 -14.05 1.25
C LYS A 232 8.83 -14.08 -0.27
N HIS A 233 9.05 -12.95 -0.92
CA HIS A 233 9.07 -12.84 -2.38
C HIS A 233 10.51 -12.84 -2.93
N THR A 234 10.73 -13.53 -4.05
CA THR A 234 12.08 -13.74 -4.63
C THR A 234 12.64 -12.55 -5.42
N SER A 235 11.79 -11.62 -5.79
CA SER A 235 12.17 -10.43 -6.56
C SER A 235 11.36 -9.23 -6.08
N PRO A 236 11.89 -8.00 -6.20
CA PRO A 236 11.09 -6.81 -5.92
C PRO A 236 9.87 -6.76 -6.85
N PRO A 237 8.76 -6.18 -6.40
CA PRO A 237 7.56 -6.08 -7.21
C PRO A 237 7.87 -5.26 -8.47
N LEU A 238 7.71 -5.90 -9.61
CA LEU A 238 7.32 -5.18 -10.79
C LEU A 238 5.93 -4.61 -10.49
N ALA A 239 5.71 -3.35 -10.83
CA ALA A 239 4.42 -2.72 -10.60
C ALA A 239 3.28 -3.68 -10.91
N ALA A 240 2.30 -3.83 -10.01
CA ALA A 240 1.06 -4.51 -10.33
C ALA A 240 0.53 -3.96 -11.66
N ALA A 241 -0.07 -4.77 -12.49
CA ALA A 241 -0.45 -4.37 -13.84
C ALA A 241 -1.18 -3.00 -13.82
N GLY A 242 -0.51 -1.97 -14.34
CA GLY A 242 -1.00 -0.60 -14.38
C GLY A 242 -0.71 0.27 -13.15
N ALA A 243 -0.07 -0.23 -12.09
CA ALA A 243 0.35 0.59 -10.95
C ALA A 243 1.80 1.08 -11.10
N GLN A 244 2.10 2.20 -10.45
CA GLN A 244 3.46 2.73 -10.39
C GLN A 244 4.35 1.91 -9.44
N PRO A 245 5.69 1.91 -9.61
CA PRO A 245 6.61 1.31 -8.65
C PRO A 245 6.40 1.89 -7.24
N LEU A 246 6.48 1.06 -6.20
CA LEU A 246 6.28 1.48 -4.80
C LEU A 246 7.19 2.65 -4.39
N VAL A 247 8.42 2.67 -4.92
CA VAL A 247 9.38 3.77 -4.71
C VAL A 247 8.82 5.11 -5.21
N ALA A 248 8.08 5.11 -6.34
CA ALA A 248 7.49 6.33 -6.87
C ALA A 248 6.44 6.92 -5.92
N TYR A 249 5.62 6.09 -5.30
CA TYR A 249 4.64 6.55 -4.29
C TYR A 249 5.31 7.15 -3.05
N ALA A 250 6.36 6.51 -2.52
CA ALA A 250 7.11 7.03 -1.38
C ALA A 250 7.72 8.40 -1.70
N ILE A 251 8.32 8.56 -2.89
CA ILE A 251 8.91 9.84 -3.35
C ILE A 251 7.84 10.90 -3.54
N ALA A 252 6.71 10.57 -4.19
CA ALA A 252 5.64 11.53 -4.44
C ALA A 252 5.06 12.09 -3.13
N ARG A 253 4.92 11.24 -2.10
CA ARG A 253 4.50 11.63 -0.75
C ARG A 253 5.60 12.35 0.03
N GLY A 254 6.87 12.17 -0.33
CA GLY A 254 8.02 12.67 0.44
C GLY A 254 8.26 11.88 1.72
N ASP A 255 7.83 10.63 1.77
CA ASP A 255 8.00 9.77 2.94
C ASP A 255 9.35 9.07 2.91
N LEU A 256 10.32 9.66 3.61
CA LEU A 256 11.68 9.15 3.68
C LEU A 256 11.78 7.81 4.39
N THR A 257 10.94 7.58 5.40
CA THR A 257 10.95 6.33 6.17
C THR A 257 10.55 5.15 5.30
N GLN A 258 9.50 5.34 4.51
CA GLN A 258 9.04 4.31 3.58
C GLN A 258 10.01 4.12 2.41
N LEU A 259 10.56 5.21 1.87
CA LEU A 259 11.58 5.11 0.83
C LEU A 259 12.81 4.32 1.32
N GLN A 260 13.30 4.63 2.52
CA GLN A 260 14.41 3.90 3.13
C GLN A 260 14.09 2.41 3.27
N LEU A 261 12.91 2.09 3.81
CA LEU A 261 12.46 0.73 3.98
C LEU A 261 12.41 -0.05 2.66
N LEU A 262 11.84 0.52 1.61
CA LEU A 262 11.76 -0.11 0.29
C LEU A 262 13.16 -0.41 -0.27
N LEU A 263 14.09 0.55 -0.16
CA LEU A 263 15.47 0.37 -0.61
C LEU A 263 16.24 -0.65 0.24
N GLU A 264 15.97 -0.75 1.55
CA GLU A 264 16.50 -1.81 2.44
C GLU A 264 15.95 -3.19 2.08
N CYS A 265 14.71 -3.27 1.62
CA CYS A 265 14.10 -4.50 1.10
C CYS A 265 14.60 -4.89 -0.30
N GLY A 266 15.54 -4.16 -0.88
CA GLY A 266 16.17 -4.49 -2.16
C GLY A 266 15.42 -4.01 -3.40
N VAL A 267 14.49 -3.05 -3.26
CA VAL A 267 13.84 -2.44 -4.42
C VAL A 267 14.87 -1.64 -5.21
N ASP A 268 14.98 -1.89 -6.52
CA ASP A 268 15.92 -1.20 -7.38
C ASP A 268 15.55 0.30 -7.51
N PRO A 269 16.46 1.23 -7.09
CA PRO A 269 16.24 2.67 -7.19
C PRO A 269 16.12 3.18 -8.64
N ASN A 270 16.42 2.33 -9.63
CA ASN A 270 16.37 2.67 -11.05
C ASN A 270 15.11 2.16 -11.76
N THR A 271 14.22 1.45 -11.08
CA THR A 271 12.98 0.93 -11.69
C THR A 271 12.16 2.07 -12.30
N PRO A 272 11.99 2.11 -13.63
CA PRO A 272 11.31 3.22 -14.28
C PRO A 272 9.82 3.26 -13.95
N LEU A 273 9.23 4.44 -13.92
CA LEU A 273 7.80 4.65 -13.82
C LEU A 273 7.10 4.12 -15.08
N VAL A 274 5.87 3.64 -14.90
CA VAL A 274 5.02 3.19 -16.00
C VAL A 274 4.25 4.39 -16.56
N PRO A 275 4.35 4.70 -17.85
CA PRO A 275 3.64 5.82 -18.48
C PRO A 275 2.16 5.48 -18.72
N VAL A 276 1.43 5.18 -17.65
CA VAL A 276 0.00 4.85 -17.67
C VAL A 276 -0.72 5.74 -16.67
N PRO A 277 -1.93 6.25 -16.99
CA PRO A 277 -2.71 7.02 -16.04
C PRO A 277 -3.07 6.15 -14.82
N ASP A 278 -2.32 6.28 -13.76
CA ASP A 278 -2.63 5.74 -12.44
C ASP A 278 -3.35 6.83 -11.65
N ALA A 279 -4.66 6.71 -11.48
CA ALA A 279 -5.48 7.74 -10.87
C ALA A 279 -5.07 8.04 -9.42
N ALA A 280 -4.65 7.02 -8.66
CA ALA A 280 -4.20 7.19 -7.28
C ALA A 280 -2.86 7.94 -7.23
N PHE A 281 -1.91 7.56 -8.08
CA PHE A 281 -0.62 8.23 -8.18
C PHE A 281 -0.76 9.66 -8.73
N ALA A 282 -1.57 9.84 -9.77
CA ALA A 282 -1.87 11.17 -10.34
C ALA A 282 -2.51 12.10 -9.29
N GLY A 283 -3.38 11.56 -8.42
CA GLY A 283 -3.97 12.30 -7.30
C GLY A 283 -2.94 12.78 -6.29
N ILE A 284 -1.89 11.99 -6.01
CA ILE A 284 -0.79 12.37 -5.11
C ILE A 284 0.07 13.47 -5.74
N LEU A 285 0.37 13.37 -7.03
CA LEU A 285 1.16 14.39 -7.74
C LEU A 285 0.40 15.72 -7.86
N GLY A 286 -0.94 15.68 -7.92
CA GLY A 286 -1.72 16.86 -8.23
C GLY A 286 -1.50 17.35 -9.67
N GLU A 287 -1.95 18.58 -9.99
CA GLU A 287 -1.74 19.17 -11.32
C GLU A 287 -0.42 19.91 -11.37
N ASN A 288 0.63 19.23 -11.80
CA ASN A 288 1.95 19.82 -11.95
C ASN A 288 2.71 19.24 -13.16
N PHE A 289 3.86 19.83 -13.42
CA PHE A 289 4.77 19.41 -14.48
C PHE A 289 5.16 17.92 -14.40
N MET A 290 5.41 17.39 -13.20
CA MET A 290 5.82 16.01 -13.03
C MET A 290 4.71 15.02 -13.38
N ARG A 291 3.44 15.36 -13.11
CA ARG A 291 2.30 14.57 -13.54
C ARG A 291 2.27 14.42 -15.06
N TYR A 292 2.45 15.55 -15.78
CA TYR A 292 2.48 15.54 -17.24
C TYR A 292 3.52 14.56 -17.80
N HIS A 293 4.73 14.54 -17.20
CA HIS A 293 5.79 13.64 -17.63
C HIS A 293 5.58 12.20 -17.16
N ALA A 294 5.10 11.98 -15.93
CA ALA A 294 4.84 10.65 -15.39
C ALA A 294 3.79 9.88 -16.21
N GLU A 295 2.81 10.58 -16.77
CA GLU A 295 1.76 9.97 -17.60
C GLU A 295 2.20 9.69 -19.05
N ARG A 296 3.23 10.38 -19.56
CA ARG A 296 3.55 10.41 -21.01
C ARG A 296 4.97 10.02 -21.36
N GLU A 297 5.91 10.20 -20.46
CA GLU A 297 7.33 10.02 -20.77
C GLU A 297 7.81 8.62 -20.33
N PRO A 298 8.08 7.69 -21.26
CA PRO A 298 8.58 6.38 -20.91
C PRO A 298 10.01 6.45 -20.37
N GLY A 299 10.30 5.59 -19.38
CA GLY A 299 11.63 5.52 -18.78
C GLY A 299 11.93 6.64 -17.78
N LEU A 300 10.90 7.32 -17.26
CA LEU A 300 11.07 8.26 -16.14
C LEU A 300 11.54 7.48 -14.90
N THR A 301 12.68 7.85 -14.34
CA THR A 301 13.25 7.16 -13.16
C THR A 301 12.81 7.78 -11.84
N PRO A 302 12.89 7.03 -10.72
CA PRO A 302 12.64 7.59 -9.38
C PRO A 302 13.50 8.82 -9.07
N LEU A 303 14.74 8.83 -9.55
CA LEU A 303 15.65 9.98 -9.39
C LEU A 303 15.14 11.23 -10.12
N MET A 304 14.61 11.07 -11.34
CA MET A 304 13.98 12.15 -12.10
C MET A 304 12.73 12.69 -11.40
N LEU A 305 11.91 11.79 -10.85
CA LEU A 305 10.72 12.15 -10.07
C LEU A 305 11.10 12.96 -8.83
N ALA A 306 12.07 12.49 -8.05
CA ALA A 306 12.57 13.19 -6.86
C ALA A 306 13.09 14.58 -7.19
N ALA A 307 13.86 14.70 -8.29
CA ALA A 307 14.40 15.95 -8.78
C ALA A 307 13.31 16.97 -9.17
N GLY A 308 12.31 16.51 -9.94
CA GLY A 308 11.21 17.37 -10.41
C GLY A 308 10.21 17.76 -9.31
N LEU A 309 10.10 16.97 -8.25
CA LEU A 309 9.28 17.28 -7.08
C LEU A 309 10.05 18.03 -5.98
N ARG A 310 11.32 18.38 -6.20
CA ARG A 310 12.18 19.07 -5.22
C ARG A 310 12.35 18.28 -3.92
N ARG A 311 12.39 16.93 -4.01
CA ARG A 311 12.56 16.03 -2.86
C ARG A 311 14.04 15.76 -2.63
N GLU A 312 14.75 16.73 -2.06
CA GLU A 312 16.20 16.70 -1.87
C GLU A 312 16.68 15.45 -1.12
N GLU A 313 16.06 15.14 0.03
CA GLU A 313 16.47 14.00 0.85
C GLU A 313 16.16 12.65 0.18
N CYS A 314 15.04 12.54 -0.55
CA CYS A 314 14.76 11.37 -1.38
C CYS A 314 15.83 11.20 -2.46
N LEU A 315 16.20 12.29 -3.13
CA LEU A 315 17.22 12.31 -4.18
C LEU A 315 18.59 11.88 -3.62
N ARG A 316 18.98 12.40 -2.47
CA ARG A 316 20.22 12.03 -1.75
C ARG A 316 20.23 10.53 -1.41
N MET A 317 19.14 10.02 -0.86
CA MET A 317 19.00 8.62 -0.50
C MET A 317 19.06 7.69 -1.73
N LEU A 318 18.39 8.04 -2.82
CA LEU A 318 18.45 7.30 -4.09
C LEU A 318 19.87 7.24 -4.63
N LEU A 319 20.62 8.37 -4.63
CA LEU A 319 22.02 8.42 -5.08
C LEU A 319 22.92 7.55 -4.21
N GLN A 320 22.75 7.56 -2.88
CA GLN A 320 23.50 6.70 -1.95
C GLN A 320 23.24 5.20 -2.19
N ARG A 321 22.07 4.85 -2.72
CA ARG A 321 21.66 3.46 -3.03
C ARG A 321 21.89 3.10 -4.50
N GLY A 322 22.68 3.88 -5.26
CA GLY A 322 23.12 3.54 -6.61
C GLY A 322 22.17 3.98 -7.73
N ALA A 323 21.31 4.97 -7.49
CA ALA A 323 20.50 5.55 -8.57
C ALA A 323 21.39 6.18 -9.64
N THR A 324 21.09 5.91 -10.90
CA THR A 324 21.85 6.36 -12.06
C THR A 324 21.54 7.82 -12.37
N ARG A 325 22.52 8.72 -12.14
CA ARG A 325 22.39 10.18 -12.36
C ARG A 325 22.04 10.53 -13.79
N ASN A 326 22.70 9.89 -14.74
CA ASN A 326 22.66 10.24 -16.17
C ASN A 326 21.79 9.27 -16.99
N ALA A 327 20.84 8.58 -16.33
CA ALA A 327 19.83 7.83 -17.04
C ALA A 327 18.99 8.77 -17.91
N PHE A 328 18.62 8.32 -19.11
CA PHE A 328 17.77 9.06 -20.04
C PHE A 328 16.36 8.49 -20.03
N THR A 329 15.35 9.36 -20.16
CA THR A 329 14.01 8.90 -20.54
C THR A 329 14.10 8.22 -21.91
N GLN A 330 13.14 7.30 -22.16
CA GLN A 330 13.10 6.56 -23.44
C GLN A 330 12.29 7.30 -24.53
N GLY A 331 11.73 8.46 -24.20
CA GLY A 331 11.03 9.35 -25.12
C GLY A 331 11.96 10.03 -26.12
N ARG A 332 11.37 10.82 -27.03
CA ARG A 332 12.11 11.55 -28.07
C ARG A 332 13.08 12.58 -27.49
N SER A 333 12.74 13.17 -26.35
CA SER A 333 13.49 14.27 -25.75
C SER A 333 14.72 13.82 -24.94
N LYS A 334 14.84 12.52 -24.60
CA LYS A 334 15.94 11.93 -23.82
C LYS A 334 16.33 12.80 -22.60
N LEU A 335 15.36 13.03 -21.72
CA LEU A 335 15.53 13.87 -20.53
C LEU A 335 16.32 13.14 -19.45
N ILE A 336 17.05 13.89 -18.63
CA ILE A 336 17.83 13.38 -17.48
C ILE A 336 17.34 14.04 -16.18
N ALA A 337 17.74 13.51 -15.03
CA ALA A 337 17.34 14.04 -13.72
C ALA A 337 17.68 15.53 -13.54
N LEU A 338 18.82 15.99 -14.06
CA LEU A 338 19.24 17.40 -14.02
C LEU A 338 18.24 18.32 -14.73
N TYR A 339 17.65 17.90 -15.86
CA TYR A 339 16.61 18.67 -16.55
C TYR A 339 15.41 18.93 -15.63
N PHE A 340 14.93 17.89 -14.92
CA PHE A 340 13.80 18.02 -14.00
C PHE A 340 14.12 18.90 -12.80
N ALA A 341 15.33 18.80 -12.23
CA ALA A 341 15.78 19.68 -11.15
C ALA A 341 15.86 21.14 -11.59
N CYS A 342 16.36 21.40 -12.82
CA CYS A 342 16.44 22.75 -13.39
C CYS A 342 15.05 23.33 -13.63
N TRP A 343 14.14 22.53 -14.17
CA TRP A 343 12.76 22.94 -14.42
C TRP A 343 12.01 23.24 -13.11
N ALA A 344 12.22 22.41 -12.09
CA ALA A 344 11.70 22.62 -10.73
C ALA A 344 12.37 23.81 -10.01
N THR A 345 13.43 24.41 -10.58
CA THR A 345 14.19 25.50 -9.96
C THR A 345 14.68 25.16 -8.55
N SER A 346 15.22 23.95 -8.36
CA SER A 346 15.78 23.49 -7.08
C SER A 346 17.31 23.46 -7.15
N PRO A 347 17.98 24.49 -6.62
CA PRO A 347 19.45 24.53 -6.59
C PRO A 347 20.07 23.38 -5.82
N GLU A 348 19.42 22.92 -4.74
CA GLU A 348 19.85 21.80 -3.91
C GLU A 348 19.89 20.50 -4.74
N CYS A 349 18.77 20.20 -5.43
CA CYS A 349 18.71 19.03 -6.30
C CYS A 349 19.70 19.11 -7.46
N ILE A 350 19.86 20.30 -8.06
CA ILE A 350 20.85 20.54 -9.14
C ILE A 350 22.26 20.24 -8.63
N GLN A 351 22.63 20.77 -7.46
CA GLN A 351 23.94 20.57 -6.87
C GLN A 351 24.23 19.10 -6.56
N LEU A 352 23.24 18.37 -6.01
CA LEU A 352 23.36 16.93 -5.73
C LEU A 352 23.54 16.08 -7.00
N LEU A 353 22.97 16.50 -8.11
CA LEU A 353 23.07 15.80 -9.40
C LEU A 353 24.37 16.08 -10.15
N LEU A 354 25.07 17.16 -9.81
CA LEU A 354 26.36 17.51 -10.40
C LEU A 354 27.49 16.84 -9.62
N ASP A 355 28.39 16.16 -10.34
CA ASP A 355 29.54 15.52 -9.73
C ASP A 355 30.52 16.58 -9.18
N ASN A 356 31.07 16.31 -7.99
CA ASN A 356 32.07 17.15 -7.34
C ASN A 356 31.66 18.62 -7.12
N ALA A 357 30.34 18.85 -6.96
CA ALA A 357 29.84 20.17 -6.62
C ALA A 357 30.39 20.62 -5.24
N PRO A 358 31.01 21.81 -5.12
CA PRO A 358 31.50 22.28 -3.83
C PRO A 358 30.31 22.61 -2.90
N PRO A 359 30.41 22.31 -1.59
CA PRO A 359 29.45 22.79 -0.61
C PRO A 359 29.32 24.32 -0.66
N ARG A 360 28.07 24.81 -0.45
CA ARG A 360 27.79 26.27 -0.46
C ARG A 360 28.65 27.06 0.52
N GLU A 361 28.93 26.47 1.66
CA GLU A 361 29.77 27.09 2.72
C GLU A 361 31.21 27.19 2.29
N GLN A 362 31.68 26.24 1.47
CA GLN A 362 33.05 26.21 0.98
C GLN A 362 33.27 27.19 -0.19
N LEU A 363 32.36 27.23 -1.15
CA LEU A 363 32.49 28.09 -2.33
C LEU A 363 31.13 28.56 -2.84
N ARG A 364 30.97 29.88 -2.97
CA ARG A 364 29.79 30.51 -3.57
C ARG A 364 30.08 31.85 -4.22
N VAL A 365 29.20 32.22 -5.14
CA VAL A 365 29.20 33.56 -5.75
C VAL A 365 27.99 34.33 -5.22
N GLU A 366 28.21 35.51 -4.70
CA GLU A 366 27.16 36.45 -4.31
C GLU A 366 27.14 37.64 -5.28
N ILE A 367 25.92 37.96 -5.77
CA ILE A 367 25.70 39.01 -6.77
C ILE A 367 24.67 40.00 -6.21
N SER A 368 25.07 41.27 -6.09
CA SER A 368 24.17 42.37 -5.76
C SER A 368 23.86 43.17 -7.03
N LEU A 369 22.57 43.20 -7.39
CA LEU A 369 22.11 43.98 -8.55
C LEU A 369 22.08 45.47 -8.28
N ASP A 370 21.79 45.88 -7.04
CA ASP A 370 21.79 47.32 -6.67
C ASP A 370 23.20 47.88 -6.64
N ARG A 371 24.15 47.10 -6.13
CA ARG A 371 25.58 47.52 -6.10
C ARG A 371 26.30 47.25 -7.43
N GLN A 372 25.66 46.57 -8.37
CA GLN A 372 26.28 46.09 -9.60
C GLN A 372 27.64 45.41 -9.34
N GLN A 373 27.62 44.44 -8.40
CA GLN A 373 28.84 43.79 -7.89
C GLN A 373 28.66 42.28 -7.80
N ALA A 374 29.70 41.55 -8.10
CA ALA A 374 29.80 40.11 -7.83
C ALA A 374 31.00 39.84 -6.91
N VAL A 375 30.81 38.92 -5.96
CA VAL A 375 31.82 38.50 -4.99
C VAL A 375 31.93 36.98 -5.02
N LEU A 376 33.14 36.45 -5.23
CA LEU A 376 33.44 35.03 -5.00
C LEU A 376 33.91 34.87 -3.55
N ILE A 377 33.26 34.01 -2.82
CA ILE A 377 33.52 33.73 -1.41
C ILE A 377 33.97 32.28 -1.27
N GLN A 378 35.15 32.11 -0.65
CA GLN A 378 35.71 30.81 -0.33
C GLN A 378 35.91 30.67 1.19
N ASN A 379 35.34 29.64 1.80
CA ASN A 379 35.38 29.41 3.25
C ASN A 379 34.99 30.65 4.07
N GLY A 380 33.97 31.38 3.60
CA GLY A 380 33.48 32.61 4.24
C GLY A 380 34.30 33.89 3.90
N VAL A 381 35.40 33.76 3.20
CA VAL A 381 36.31 34.91 2.86
C VAL A 381 36.07 35.35 1.42
N PRO A 382 35.85 36.66 1.15
CA PRO A 382 35.83 37.21 -0.21
C PRO A 382 37.21 37.11 -0.86
N ILE A 383 37.31 36.35 -1.98
CA ILE A 383 38.58 36.19 -2.72
C ILE A 383 38.60 36.94 -4.06
N VAL A 384 37.43 37.22 -4.63
CA VAL A 384 37.27 38.07 -5.82
C VAL A 384 36.10 39.01 -5.59
N THR A 385 36.31 40.30 -5.81
CA THR A 385 35.23 41.28 -5.87
C THR A 385 35.33 42.02 -7.19
N THR A 386 34.25 42.13 -7.94
CA THR A 386 34.24 42.74 -9.27
C THR A 386 32.95 43.48 -9.56
N ALA A 387 33.04 44.56 -10.33
CA ALA A 387 31.86 45.20 -10.90
C ALA A 387 31.20 44.29 -11.94
N ILE A 388 29.91 44.47 -12.11
CA ILE A 388 29.12 43.75 -13.12
C ILE A 388 28.24 44.71 -13.92
N SER A 389 27.61 44.18 -14.99
CA SER A 389 26.46 44.82 -15.62
C SER A 389 25.32 43.81 -15.76
N SER A 390 24.26 44.02 -15.02
CA SER A 390 23.07 43.19 -15.02
C SER A 390 22.08 43.59 -16.13
N GLY A 391 20.92 42.93 -16.17
CA GLY A 391 19.86 43.20 -17.13
C GLY A 391 19.27 44.61 -17.00
N ARG A 392 19.11 45.29 -18.16
CA ARG A 392 18.49 46.61 -18.25
C ARG A 392 16.96 46.54 -18.04
N LYS A 393 16.31 47.69 -17.92
CA LYS A 393 14.83 47.77 -17.87
C LYS A 393 14.21 47.03 -19.06
N GLY A 394 13.25 46.16 -18.79
CA GLY A 394 12.61 45.23 -19.76
C GLY A 394 13.34 43.91 -19.98
N PHE A 395 14.56 43.75 -19.46
CA PHE A 395 15.38 42.54 -19.54
C PHE A 395 16.03 42.24 -18.18
N SER A 396 15.25 42.27 -17.10
CA SER A 396 15.77 42.16 -15.74
C SER A 396 16.52 40.84 -15.50
N THR A 397 17.67 40.89 -14.87
CA THR A 397 18.33 39.68 -14.34
C THR A 397 17.43 39.03 -13.26
N ARG A 398 17.26 37.74 -13.34
CA ARG A 398 16.48 36.96 -12.33
C ARG A 398 17.23 37.00 -10.99
N THR A 399 16.46 37.24 -9.91
CA THR A 399 16.97 37.11 -8.53
C THR A 399 16.63 35.73 -8.00
N GLY A 400 17.39 35.22 -7.03
CA GLY A 400 17.18 33.92 -6.39
C GLY A 400 18.49 33.18 -6.19
N GLU A 401 18.35 31.90 -5.93
CA GLU A 401 19.44 30.96 -5.74
C GLU A 401 19.61 30.10 -7.00
N PHE A 402 20.83 29.96 -7.46
CA PHE A 402 21.20 29.27 -8.70
C PHE A 402 22.44 28.41 -8.47
N VAL A 403 22.74 27.55 -9.44
CA VAL A 403 23.95 26.73 -9.48
C VAL A 403 24.56 26.83 -10.85
N VAL A 404 25.88 26.91 -10.94
CA VAL A 404 26.62 26.85 -12.23
C VAL A 404 26.47 25.44 -12.79
N THR A 405 25.78 25.26 -13.92
CA THR A 405 25.48 23.95 -14.50
C THR A 405 26.40 23.52 -15.62
N ASP A 406 26.91 24.46 -16.37
CA ASP A 406 27.92 24.23 -17.41
C ASP A 406 28.78 25.48 -17.69
N LYS A 407 29.90 25.27 -18.34
CA LYS A 407 30.90 26.32 -18.61
C LYS A 407 31.47 26.18 -20.03
N HIS A 408 31.51 27.29 -20.77
CA HIS A 408 32.01 27.33 -22.12
C HIS A 408 33.00 28.49 -22.30
N ARG A 409 34.23 28.20 -22.78
CA ARG A 409 35.20 29.26 -23.08
C ARG A 409 34.72 30.22 -24.17
N THR A 410 34.02 29.65 -25.14
CA THR A 410 33.35 30.39 -26.22
C THR A 410 31.90 29.94 -26.25
N HIS A 411 30.97 30.85 -26.20
CA HIS A 411 29.53 30.59 -26.30
C HIS A 411 28.89 31.67 -27.18
N ARG A 412 27.89 31.30 -27.97
CA ARG A 412 27.11 32.22 -28.77
C ARG A 412 25.67 32.17 -28.34
N SER A 413 25.05 33.33 -28.24
CA SER A 413 23.67 33.43 -27.80
C SER A 413 22.73 32.90 -28.87
N THR A 414 21.87 31.92 -28.50
CA THR A 414 20.78 31.47 -29.35
C THR A 414 19.59 32.45 -29.40
N LEU A 415 19.54 33.40 -28.47
CA LEU A 415 18.43 34.33 -28.30
C LEU A 415 18.72 35.75 -28.82
N TYR A 416 20.03 36.17 -28.94
CA TYR A 416 20.40 37.54 -29.22
C TYR A 416 21.40 37.62 -30.37
N HIS A 417 20.94 37.41 -31.59
CA HIS A 417 21.70 37.63 -32.85
C HIS A 417 23.12 37.03 -32.83
N ASP A 418 23.24 35.82 -32.30
CA ASP A 418 24.53 35.11 -32.25
C ASP A 418 25.67 35.88 -31.53
N ALA A 419 25.32 36.73 -30.55
CA ALA A 419 26.26 37.52 -29.78
C ALA A 419 27.27 36.62 -29.04
N GLU A 420 28.56 36.97 -29.15
CA GLU A 420 29.63 36.26 -28.45
C GLU A 420 29.59 36.51 -26.95
N MET A 421 29.65 35.43 -26.17
CA MET A 421 29.67 35.42 -24.71
C MET A 421 30.87 34.59 -24.21
N PRO A 422 32.10 35.16 -24.25
CA PRO A 422 33.29 34.45 -23.81
C PRO A 422 33.25 34.15 -22.31
N PHE A 423 33.80 33.00 -21.90
CA PHE A 423 33.84 32.53 -20.51
C PHE A 423 32.45 32.43 -19.89
N PHE A 424 31.50 31.86 -20.64
CA PHE A 424 30.13 31.71 -20.22
C PHE A 424 30.00 30.62 -19.15
N MET A 425 29.32 30.97 -18.05
CA MET A 425 28.95 30.09 -16.95
C MET A 425 27.40 30.11 -16.84
N ARG A 426 26.76 29.04 -17.24
CA ARG A 426 25.29 28.91 -17.23
C ARG A 426 24.75 28.77 -15.82
N LEU A 427 23.61 29.37 -15.50
CA LEU A 427 22.99 29.32 -14.21
C LEU A 427 21.70 28.46 -14.26
N SER A 428 21.68 27.36 -13.50
CA SER A 428 20.55 26.42 -13.31
C SER A 428 19.84 26.04 -14.60
N CYS A 429 20.62 25.65 -15.61
CA CYS A 429 20.14 25.27 -16.94
C CYS A 429 19.28 26.35 -17.65
N GLY A 430 19.27 27.56 -17.14
CA GLY A 430 18.52 28.67 -17.73
C GLY A 430 19.20 29.27 -18.97
N ASP A 431 18.46 30.13 -19.67
CA ASP A 431 18.94 30.84 -20.85
C ASP A 431 19.87 32.01 -20.46
N PHE A 432 20.29 32.10 -19.22
CA PHE A 432 21.16 33.18 -18.73
C PHE A 432 22.33 32.64 -17.93
N GLY A 433 23.34 33.49 -17.77
CA GLY A 433 24.56 33.14 -17.05
C GLY A 433 25.46 34.36 -16.81
N MET A 434 26.67 34.08 -16.35
CA MET A 434 27.74 35.05 -16.20
C MET A 434 28.71 34.89 -17.36
N HIS A 435 29.15 35.97 -17.98
CA HIS A 435 30.12 35.95 -19.09
C HIS A 435 30.90 37.25 -19.21
N GLN A 436 31.99 37.22 -19.98
CA GLN A 436 32.73 38.44 -20.33
C GLN A 436 31.85 39.39 -21.14
N GLY A 437 31.87 40.68 -20.83
CA GLY A 437 31.19 41.70 -21.62
C GLY A 437 31.51 43.12 -21.14
N HIS A 438 31.01 44.13 -21.86
CA HIS A 438 31.16 45.52 -21.48
C HIS A 438 30.35 45.84 -20.20
N VAL A 439 31.02 46.45 -19.22
CA VAL A 439 30.48 46.79 -17.90
C VAL A 439 30.51 48.32 -17.72
N PRO A 440 29.42 49.02 -18.11
CA PRO A 440 29.38 50.49 -18.08
C PRO A 440 29.04 51.08 -16.70
N GLY A 441 29.09 50.32 -15.62
CA GLY A 441 28.71 50.71 -14.26
C GLY A 441 27.22 50.84 -14.01
N ARG A 442 26.37 50.36 -14.93
CA ARG A 442 24.92 50.36 -14.84
C ARG A 442 24.31 49.11 -15.50
N PRO A 443 23.06 48.72 -15.23
CA PRO A 443 22.39 47.67 -15.94
C PRO A 443 22.29 47.93 -17.46
N ALA A 444 22.88 47.05 -18.28
CA ALA A 444 22.92 47.22 -19.74
C ALA A 444 22.83 45.90 -20.53
N SER A 445 22.69 44.74 -19.85
CA SER A 445 22.55 43.44 -20.50
C SER A 445 21.12 43.11 -20.88
N HIS A 446 20.92 41.96 -21.53
CA HIS A 446 19.61 41.38 -21.82
C HIS A 446 19.22 40.23 -20.84
N GLY A 447 19.64 40.36 -19.58
CA GLY A 447 19.34 39.40 -18.51
C GLY A 447 20.58 38.67 -17.97
N CYS A 448 21.60 38.43 -18.78
CA CYS A 448 22.88 37.89 -18.34
C CYS A 448 23.66 38.86 -17.44
N ILE A 449 24.61 38.34 -16.71
CA ILE A 449 25.54 39.11 -15.88
C ILE A 449 26.86 39.27 -16.62
N ARG A 450 27.15 40.48 -17.08
CA ARG A 450 28.43 40.80 -17.74
C ARG A 450 29.51 41.09 -16.73
N LEU A 451 30.70 40.57 -16.98
CA LEU A 451 31.88 40.69 -16.16
C LEU A 451 33.00 41.36 -16.95
N PRO A 452 33.89 42.17 -16.34
CA PRO A 452 35.12 42.60 -16.96
C PRO A 452 35.99 41.41 -17.37
N ALA A 453 36.78 41.55 -18.45
CA ALA A 453 37.53 40.44 -19.04
C ALA A 453 38.47 39.71 -18.05
N ALA A 454 39.15 40.42 -17.17
CA ALA A 454 40.03 39.82 -16.16
C ALA A 454 39.22 39.03 -15.12
N ALA A 455 38.11 39.58 -14.63
CA ALA A 455 37.22 38.95 -13.66
C ALA A 455 36.50 37.73 -14.26
N ALA A 456 36.03 37.80 -15.50
CA ALA A 456 35.41 36.69 -16.20
C ALA A 456 36.35 35.49 -16.34
N ARG A 457 37.60 35.72 -16.74
CA ARG A 457 38.62 34.66 -16.83
C ARG A 457 38.94 34.05 -15.47
N ARG A 458 39.08 34.88 -14.43
CA ARG A 458 39.37 34.42 -13.08
C ARG A 458 38.22 33.60 -12.50
N LEU A 459 37.00 34.13 -12.55
CA LEU A 459 35.81 33.38 -12.09
C LEU A 459 35.63 32.08 -12.89
N PHE A 460 35.83 32.13 -14.20
CA PHE A 460 35.74 30.92 -15.03
C PHE A 460 36.74 29.84 -14.61
N SER A 461 37.96 30.19 -14.13
CA SER A 461 38.93 29.20 -13.64
C SER A 461 38.64 28.71 -12.22
N GLU A 462 38.23 29.61 -11.33
CA GLU A 462 38.07 29.32 -9.90
C GLU A 462 36.69 28.78 -9.50
N VAL A 463 35.66 28.99 -10.32
CA VAL A 463 34.26 28.56 -10.07
C VAL A 463 34.00 27.25 -10.81
N PRO A 464 34.03 26.09 -10.17
CA PRO A 464 33.65 24.83 -10.80
C PRO A 464 32.15 24.74 -11.08
N VAL A 465 31.77 23.79 -11.94
CA VAL A 465 30.38 23.37 -12.09
C VAL A 465 29.87 22.88 -10.73
N GLY A 466 28.63 23.20 -10.38
CA GLY A 466 28.05 22.92 -9.06
C GLY A 466 28.20 24.06 -8.05
N THR A 467 28.94 25.11 -8.36
CA THR A 467 29.08 26.27 -7.47
C THR A 467 27.76 27.02 -7.31
N TRP A 468 27.41 27.32 -6.08
CA TRP A 468 26.22 28.08 -5.72
C TRP A 468 26.35 29.56 -6.07
N VAL A 469 25.29 30.15 -6.59
CA VAL A 469 25.21 31.56 -6.99
C VAL A 469 23.95 32.21 -6.43
N SER A 470 24.11 33.14 -5.51
CA SER A 470 23.04 33.96 -4.93
C SER A 470 22.93 35.28 -5.67
N ILE A 471 21.78 35.61 -6.25
CA ILE A 471 21.53 36.88 -6.92
C ILE A 471 20.45 37.63 -6.14
N ARG A 472 20.83 38.80 -5.62
CA ARG A 472 19.94 39.67 -4.82
C ARG A 472 19.91 41.08 -5.39
N ARG A 473 18.87 41.82 -5.03
CA ARG A 473 18.80 43.26 -5.33
C ARG A 473 19.82 44.03 -4.53
#